data_92bc1f270dcc87b8aab35c0ac7aae0cb
#
_entry.id   92bc1f270dcc87b8aab35c0ac7aae0cb
#
_cell.length_a   1.000
_cell.length_b   1.000
_cell.length_c   1.000
_cell.angle_alpha   90.00
_cell.angle_beta   90.00
_cell.angle_gamma   90.00
#
_symmetry.space_group_name_H-M   'P 1'
#
loop_
_entity.id
_entity.type
_entity.pdbx_description
1 polymer ?
#
loop_
_entity_poly.entity_id
_entity_poly.type
_entity_poly.pdbx_seq_one_letter_code
_entity_poly.pdbx_strand_id
1 'polypeptide(L)'
;LEGIIKREGIEMEQMNRNNPVELTNMCMIYDDQGNVLVEEKVGKDYKGIVFPGGHIESGEPIVDSVIREIYEETGLTVSNLELCGVKDWVKEDGNRYIVFLYRTNTYSGTIQSSSEGNIFWMSLEELQAREPFWHMDKMIEIFCHKNYSELFLDGSHGNRVPILK
;
A
#
# COMPACT_ATOMS: atom_id res chain seq x y z
N LEU A 1 -45.93 -32.10 -32.77
CA LEU A 1 -44.51 -32.09 -33.11
C LEU A 1 -43.83 -31.11 -32.16
N GLU A 2 -43.40 -31.63 -31.02
CA GLU A 2 -42.66 -30.87 -29.99
C GLU A 2 -41.19 -30.79 -30.40
N GLY A 3 -40.74 -29.60 -30.71
CA GLY A 3 -39.33 -29.29 -30.92
C GLY A 3 -38.66 -29.10 -29.58
N ILE A 4 -37.90 -30.08 -29.11
CA ILE A 4 -37.04 -30.00 -27.94
C ILE A 4 -35.84 -29.13 -28.33
N ILE A 5 -35.83 -27.90 -27.87
CA ILE A 5 -34.64 -27.05 -27.89
C ILE A 5 -33.74 -27.51 -26.72
N LYS A 6 -32.73 -28.33 -27.01
CA LYS A 6 -31.62 -28.58 -26.10
C LYS A 6 -30.87 -27.26 -25.91
N ARG A 7 -31.08 -26.60 -24.78
CA ARG A 7 -30.12 -25.59 -24.29
C ARG A 7 -28.88 -26.37 -23.84
N GLU A 8 -27.82 -26.27 -24.60
CA GLU A 8 -26.49 -26.66 -24.13
C GLU A 8 -26.20 -25.84 -22.86
N GLY A 9 -26.18 -26.54 -21.73
CA GLY A 9 -25.80 -25.98 -20.47
C GLY A 9 -24.31 -25.63 -20.53
N ILE A 10 -24.02 -24.35 -20.65
CA ILE A 10 -22.72 -23.83 -20.23
C ILE A 10 -22.74 -24.01 -18.71
N GLU A 11 -22.07 -25.04 -18.20
CA GLU A 11 -21.66 -25.13 -16.82
C GLU A 11 -20.78 -23.90 -16.59
N MET A 12 -21.35 -22.86 -16.01
CA MET A 12 -20.56 -21.77 -15.45
C MET A 12 -19.79 -22.39 -14.29
N GLU A 13 -18.54 -22.73 -14.55
CA GLU A 13 -17.56 -23.02 -13.52
C GLU A 13 -17.73 -21.93 -12.46
N GLN A 14 -18.17 -22.33 -11.24
CA GLN A 14 -18.28 -21.36 -10.15
C GLN A 14 -16.86 -20.84 -9.91
N MET A 15 -16.57 -19.68 -10.46
CA MET A 15 -15.29 -18.99 -10.19
C MET A 15 -15.15 -18.93 -8.68
N ASN A 16 -14.15 -19.64 -8.17
CA ASN A 16 -13.82 -19.59 -6.75
C ASN A 16 -13.51 -18.12 -6.39
N ARG A 17 -14.46 -17.47 -5.72
CA ARG A 17 -14.34 -16.06 -5.31
C ARG A 17 -13.51 -15.88 -4.05
N ASN A 18 -13.09 -16.98 -3.42
CA ASN A 18 -12.26 -16.99 -2.23
C ASN A 18 -10.78 -17.07 -2.64
N ASN A 19 -10.21 -15.93 -3.01
CA ASN A 19 -8.77 -15.84 -3.22
C ASN A 19 -8.11 -15.40 -1.91
N PRO A 20 -7.05 -16.09 -1.44
CA PRO A 20 -6.26 -15.61 -0.33
C PRO A 20 -5.69 -14.22 -0.63
N VAL A 21 -5.75 -13.36 0.38
CA VAL A 21 -5.29 -11.97 0.27
C VAL A 21 -4.35 -11.66 1.42
N GLU A 22 -3.18 -11.10 1.12
CA GLU A 22 -2.26 -10.53 2.09
C GLU A 22 -2.54 -9.04 2.20
N LEU A 23 -2.89 -8.59 3.40
CA LEU A 23 -3.31 -7.22 3.66
C LEU A 23 -2.22 -6.46 4.41
N THR A 24 -1.86 -5.31 3.87
CA THR A 24 -0.87 -4.40 4.46
C THR A 24 -1.37 -2.96 4.39
N ASN A 25 -0.67 -2.08 5.06
CA ASN A 25 -0.91 -0.64 5.01
C ASN A 25 0.40 0.13 4.84
N MET A 26 0.28 1.39 4.45
CA MET A 26 1.34 2.37 4.39
C MET A 26 0.75 3.74 4.68
N CYS A 27 1.45 4.58 5.44
CA CYS A 27 0.96 5.89 5.82
C CYS A 27 1.95 7.01 5.50
N MET A 28 1.55 7.96 4.67
CA MET A 28 2.26 9.21 4.47
C MET A 28 1.90 10.18 5.60
N ILE A 29 2.83 10.39 6.54
CA ILE A 29 2.71 11.42 7.57
C ILE A 29 3.42 12.66 7.05
N TYR A 30 2.74 13.81 7.07
CA TYR A 30 3.27 15.05 6.52
C TYR A 30 3.06 16.23 7.47
N ASP A 31 3.90 17.24 7.35
CA ASP A 31 3.80 18.51 8.09
C ASP A 31 3.33 19.69 7.21
N ASP A 32 3.10 20.84 7.85
CA ASP A 32 2.68 22.06 7.16
C ASP A 32 3.81 22.73 6.37
N GLN A 33 5.03 22.21 6.44
CA GLN A 33 6.21 22.73 5.73
C GLN A 33 6.52 21.95 4.45
N GLY A 34 5.71 20.93 4.13
CA GLY A 34 5.90 20.07 2.96
C GLY A 34 6.91 18.95 3.17
N ASN A 35 7.23 18.64 4.43
CA ASN A 35 8.03 17.47 4.76
C ASN A 35 7.13 16.24 4.95
N VAL A 36 7.70 15.07 4.67
CA VAL A 36 7.09 13.77 4.89
C VAL A 36 8.00 12.92 5.77
N LEU A 37 7.39 12.11 6.63
CA LEU A 37 8.14 11.15 7.45
C LEU A 37 8.42 9.92 6.61
N VAL A 38 9.67 9.54 6.54
CA VAL A 38 10.13 8.41 5.73
C VAL A 38 10.92 7.43 6.57
N GLU A 39 10.96 6.19 6.10
CA GLU A 39 11.78 5.12 6.61
C GLU A 39 12.81 4.71 5.56
N GLU A 40 14.09 4.73 5.92
CA GLU A 40 15.15 4.13 5.13
C GLU A 40 15.38 2.71 5.60
N LYS A 41 14.93 1.73 4.80
CA LYS A 41 15.13 0.30 5.07
C LYS A 41 16.61 -0.07 4.98
N VAL A 42 17.14 -0.73 6.02
CA VAL A 42 18.57 -1.08 6.15
C VAL A 42 18.90 -2.55 5.89
N GLY A 43 17.96 -3.32 5.35
CA GLY A 43 18.14 -4.75 5.05
C GLY A 43 19.13 -5.03 3.91
N LYS A 44 19.74 -6.24 3.87
CA LYS A 44 20.68 -6.63 2.80
C LYS A 44 20.05 -6.62 1.41
N ASP A 45 18.78 -7.01 1.31
CA ASP A 45 18.04 -7.16 0.06
C ASP A 45 17.00 -6.04 -0.15
N TYR A 46 16.92 -5.10 0.78
CA TYR A 46 15.90 -4.06 0.84
C TYR A 46 16.55 -2.74 1.23
N LYS A 47 16.97 -1.97 0.24
CA LYS A 47 17.54 -0.62 0.45
C LYS A 47 16.72 0.36 -0.33
N GLY A 48 16.02 1.24 0.38
CA GLY A 48 15.24 2.30 -0.26
C GLY A 48 14.45 3.07 0.77
N ILE A 49 13.93 4.21 0.33
CA ILE A 49 13.10 5.08 1.16
C ILE A 49 11.63 4.76 0.88
N VAL A 50 10.88 4.49 1.94
CA VAL A 50 9.44 4.22 1.90
C VAL A 50 8.72 5.04 2.97
N PHE A 51 7.41 5.09 2.90
CA PHE A 51 6.60 5.51 4.04
C PHE A 51 6.43 4.34 5.01
N PRO A 52 6.35 4.59 6.34
CA PRO A 52 6.16 3.56 7.33
C PRO A 52 4.80 2.85 7.19
N GLY A 53 4.74 1.60 7.63
CA GLY A 53 3.55 0.75 7.61
C GLY A 53 3.92 -0.73 7.58
N GLY A 54 2.93 -1.60 7.69
CA GLY A 54 3.16 -3.03 7.78
C GLY A 54 1.92 -3.88 7.57
N HIS A 55 1.92 -5.10 8.13
CA HIS A 55 0.87 -6.08 7.96
C HIS A 55 -0.34 -5.79 8.86
N ILE A 56 -1.52 -6.10 8.34
CA ILE A 56 -2.77 -6.09 9.11
C ILE A 56 -2.93 -7.46 9.75
N GLU A 57 -3.03 -7.50 11.07
CA GLU A 57 -3.20 -8.74 11.82
C GLU A 57 -4.62 -9.32 11.67
N SER A 58 -4.75 -10.62 11.88
CA SER A 58 -6.05 -11.29 11.78
C SER A 58 -7.03 -10.77 12.82
N GLY A 59 -8.18 -10.25 12.34
CA GLY A 59 -9.23 -9.68 13.21
C GLY A 59 -8.98 -8.24 13.65
N GLU A 60 -7.88 -7.63 13.24
CA GLU A 60 -7.55 -6.24 13.51
C GLU A 60 -8.28 -5.29 12.54
N PRO A 61 -8.92 -4.21 13.02
CA PRO A 61 -9.43 -3.15 12.14
C PRO A 61 -8.30 -2.50 11.34
N ILE A 62 -8.53 -2.22 10.05
CA ILE A 62 -7.50 -1.67 9.15
C ILE A 62 -6.91 -0.36 9.70
N VAL A 63 -7.75 0.55 10.20
CA VAL A 63 -7.27 1.83 10.77
C VAL A 63 -6.42 1.62 12.01
N ASP A 64 -6.80 0.67 12.88
CA ASP A 64 -6.04 0.37 14.10
C ASP A 64 -4.66 -0.21 13.75
N SER A 65 -4.57 -1.03 12.70
CA SER A 65 -3.29 -1.54 12.21
C SER A 65 -2.35 -0.42 11.75
N VAL A 66 -2.88 0.61 11.07
CA VAL A 66 -2.07 1.79 10.68
C VAL A 66 -1.51 2.49 11.92
N ILE A 67 -2.36 2.74 12.93
CA ILE A 67 -1.94 3.41 14.17
C ILE A 67 -0.87 2.59 14.89
N ARG A 68 -1.04 1.26 14.98
CA ARG A 68 -0.09 0.35 15.62
C ARG A 68 1.25 0.32 14.89
N GLU A 69 1.26 0.08 13.58
CA GLU A 69 2.48 0.02 12.78
C GLU A 69 3.28 1.32 12.83
N ILE A 70 2.58 2.46 12.70
CA ILE A 70 3.24 3.77 12.83
C ILE A 70 3.87 3.95 14.20
N TYR A 71 3.19 3.56 15.27
CA TYR A 71 3.76 3.63 16.61
C TYR A 71 4.98 2.73 16.79
N GLU A 72 4.90 1.48 16.33
CA GLU A 72 5.97 0.48 16.43
C GLU A 72 7.23 0.89 15.66
N GLU A 73 7.07 1.39 14.41
CA GLU A 73 8.19 1.76 13.57
C GLU A 73 8.77 3.14 13.89
N THR A 74 7.92 4.11 14.32
CA THR A 74 8.33 5.52 14.39
C THR A 74 8.25 6.15 15.77
N GLY A 75 7.55 5.54 16.73
CA GLY A 75 7.24 6.11 18.05
C GLY A 75 6.15 7.19 18.03
N LEU A 76 5.57 7.50 16.87
CA LEU A 76 4.49 8.49 16.75
C LEU A 76 3.11 7.83 16.91
N THR A 77 2.20 8.57 17.55
CA THR A 77 0.77 8.26 17.53
C THR A 77 0.08 9.15 16.52
N VAL A 78 -0.67 8.55 15.61
CA VAL A 78 -1.38 9.25 14.53
C VAL A 78 -2.89 9.19 14.70
N SER A 79 -3.60 10.18 14.13
CA SER A 79 -5.05 10.24 14.07
C SER A 79 -5.51 10.93 12.78
N ASN A 80 -6.83 11.08 12.59
CA ASN A 80 -7.40 11.70 11.38
C ASN A 80 -6.88 11.11 10.08
N LEU A 81 -6.79 9.78 10.02
CA LEU A 81 -6.29 9.04 8.87
C LEU A 81 -7.25 9.14 7.68
N GLU A 82 -6.75 9.60 6.54
CA GLU A 82 -7.48 9.64 5.26
C GLU A 82 -7.01 8.48 4.38
N LEU A 83 -7.94 7.62 3.95
CA LEU A 83 -7.65 6.60 2.93
C LEU A 83 -7.56 7.27 1.56
N CYS A 84 -6.38 7.21 0.94
CA CYS A 84 -6.12 7.81 -0.37
C CYS A 84 -6.38 6.82 -1.53
N GLY A 85 -6.10 5.54 -1.31
CA GLY A 85 -6.26 4.50 -2.31
C GLY A 85 -5.57 3.22 -1.92
N VAL A 86 -5.28 2.38 -2.92
CA VAL A 86 -4.62 1.10 -2.74
C VAL A 86 -3.50 0.90 -3.75
N LYS A 87 -2.50 0.10 -3.38
CA LYS A 87 -1.55 -0.51 -4.31
C LYS A 87 -1.72 -2.02 -4.23
N ASP A 88 -1.84 -2.68 -5.38
CA ASP A 88 -2.06 -4.12 -5.36
C ASP A 88 -1.46 -4.86 -6.56
N TRP A 89 -1.29 -6.15 -6.39
CA TRP A 89 -0.87 -7.08 -7.43
C TRP A 89 -1.26 -8.51 -7.10
N VAL A 90 -1.20 -9.37 -8.10
CA VAL A 90 -1.28 -10.81 -7.91
C VAL A 90 0.13 -11.38 -7.81
N LYS A 91 0.40 -12.13 -6.74
CA LYS A 91 1.67 -12.83 -6.51
C LYS A 91 1.77 -14.05 -7.44
N GLU A 92 2.97 -14.62 -7.56
CA GLU A 92 3.22 -15.82 -8.38
C GLU A 92 2.43 -17.04 -7.92
N ASP A 93 2.11 -17.12 -6.62
CA ASP A 93 1.29 -18.18 -6.02
C ASP A 93 -0.23 -17.97 -6.23
N GLY A 94 -0.64 -16.92 -6.94
CA GLY A 94 -2.02 -16.56 -7.20
C GLY A 94 -2.71 -15.76 -6.09
N ASN A 95 -2.05 -15.55 -4.96
CA ASN A 95 -2.58 -14.73 -3.87
C ASN A 95 -2.52 -13.25 -4.25
N ARG A 96 -3.51 -12.46 -3.84
CA ARG A 96 -3.48 -11.00 -4.01
C ARG A 96 -2.76 -10.36 -2.83
N TYR A 97 -1.92 -9.38 -3.12
CA TYR A 97 -1.31 -8.51 -2.12
C TYR A 97 -1.92 -7.13 -2.23
N ILE A 98 -2.38 -6.55 -1.12
CA ILE A 98 -3.01 -5.22 -1.10
C ILE A 98 -2.33 -4.36 -0.04
N VAL A 99 -1.93 -3.16 -0.43
CA VAL A 99 -1.43 -2.10 0.46
C VAL A 99 -2.46 -0.99 0.51
N PHE A 100 -3.06 -0.75 1.67
CA PHE A 100 -3.92 0.41 1.89
C PHE A 100 -3.04 1.66 2.09
N LEU A 101 -3.25 2.69 1.30
CA LEU A 101 -2.49 3.92 1.32
C LEU A 101 -3.23 4.99 2.12
N TYR A 102 -2.73 5.30 3.31
CA TYR A 102 -3.29 6.31 4.21
C TYR A 102 -2.40 7.53 4.29
N ARG A 103 -2.97 8.69 4.60
CA ARG A 103 -2.20 9.88 4.94
C ARG A 103 -2.78 10.60 6.14
N THR A 104 -1.94 11.38 6.84
CA THR A 104 -2.34 12.26 7.92
C THR A 104 -1.30 13.35 8.18
N ASN A 105 -1.76 14.50 8.69
CA ASN A 105 -0.91 15.54 9.29
C ASN A 105 -1.14 15.69 10.79
N THR A 106 -1.88 14.75 11.39
CA THR A 106 -2.22 14.79 12.83
C THR A 106 -1.44 13.70 13.55
N TYR A 107 -0.38 14.10 14.24
CA TYR A 107 0.51 13.19 14.95
C TYR A 107 1.03 13.81 16.24
N SER A 108 1.48 12.96 17.17
CA SER A 108 2.13 13.36 18.42
C SER A 108 3.19 12.32 18.81
N GLY A 109 4.07 12.68 19.74
CA GLY A 109 5.15 11.81 20.19
C GLY A 109 6.51 12.28 19.71
N THR A 110 7.52 11.43 19.88
CA THR A 110 8.90 11.68 19.49
C THR A 110 9.37 10.57 18.57
N ILE A 111 9.98 10.94 17.44
CA ILE A 111 10.51 9.98 16.48
C ILE A 111 11.57 9.10 17.13
N GLN A 112 11.44 7.81 16.92
CA GLN A 112 12.40 6.79 17.30
C GLN A 112 12.58 5.84 16.12
N SER A 113 13.84 5.63 15.69
CA SER A 113 14.15 4.59 14.72
C SER A 113 14.02 3.21 15.35
N SER A 114 13.58 2.25 14.59
CA SER A 114 13.47 0.85 15.00
C SER A 114 14.62 -0.01 14.45
N SER A 115 14.60 -1.30 14.71
CA SER A 115 15.53 -2.25 14.09
C SER A 115 15.28 -2.46 12.60
N GLU A 116 14.13 -2.00 12.08
CA GLU A 116 13.71 -2.18 10.69
C GLU A 116 14.27 -1.12 9.76
N GLY A 117 14.48 0.11 10.28
CA GLY A 117 15.00 1.20 9.48
C GLY A 117 15.25 2.49 10.25
N ASN A 118 15.84 3.46 9.56
CA ASN A 118 16.05 4.80 10.08
C ASN A 118 14.84 5.67 9.71
N ILE A 119 14.25 6.32 10.71
CA ILE A 119 13.11 7.22 10.55
C ILE A 119 13.58 8.67 10.58
N PHE A 120 13.22 9.45 9.56
CA PHE A 120 13.54 10.88 9.50
C PHE A 120 12.57 11.67 8.62
N TRP A 121 12.55 12.98 8.83
CA TRP A 121 11.81 13.91 7.97
C TRP A 121 12.64 14.31 6.76
N MET A 122 12.01 14.37 5.60
CA MET A 122 12.59 14.98 4.40
C MET A 122 11.51 15.73 3.62
N SER A 123 11.90 16.67 2.75
CA SER A 123 10.92 17.33 1.91
C SER A 123 10.34 16.35 0.87
N LEU A 124 9.06 16.53 0.54
CA LEU A 124 8.42 15.73 -0.52
C LEU A 124 9.14 15.94 -1.86
N GLU A 125 9.62 17.16 -2.14
CA GLU A 125 10.39 17.49 -3.33
C GLU A 125 11.69 16.67 -3.41
N GLU A 126 12.44 16.59 -2.29
CA GLU A 126 13.66 15.79 -2.22
C GLU A 126 13.36 14.29 -2.43
N LEU A 127 12.27 13.78 -1.86
CA LEU A 127 11.85 12.39 -2.06
C LEU A 127 11.53 12.10 -3.53
N GLN A 128 10.81 13.02 -4.20
CA GLN A 128 10.45 12.90 -5.63
C GLN A 128 11.67 13.01 -6.56
N ALA A 129 12.74 13.71 -6.14
CA ALA A 129 13.97 13.83 -6.93
C ALA A 129 14.87 12.58 -6.85
N ARG A 130 14.60 11.64 -5.94
CA ARG A 130 15.33 10.39 -5.79
C ARG A 130 14.88 9.33 -6.78
N GLU A 131 15.75 8.35 -7.05
CA GLU A 131 15.35 7.13 -7.75
C GLU A 131 14.21 6.44 -6.98
N PRO A 132 13.04 6.23 -7.61
CA PRO A 132 11.89 5.71 -6.90
C PRO A 132 12.11 4.25 -6.49
N PHE A 133 11.98 4.00 -5.20
CA PHE A 133 11.95 2.66 -4.65
C PHE A 133 10.51 2.15 -4.56
N TRP A 134 10.27 0.92 -4.97
CA TRP A 134 8.97 0.24 -4.84
C TRP A 134 7.78 1.00 -5.46
N HIS A 135 8.03 1.76 -6.54
CA HIS A 135 7.05 2.63 -7.23
C HIS A 135 6.54 3.79 -6.36
N MET A 136 7.41 4.36 -5.52
CA MET A 136 7.07 5.48 -4.64
C MET A 136 6.59 6.70 -5.44
N ASP A 137 7.17 6.96 -6.60
CA ASP A 137 6.76 8.02 -7.53
C ASP A 137 5.27 7.91 -7.91
N LYS A 138 4.79 6.69 -8.17
CA LYS A 138 3.38 6.43 -8.50
C LYS A 138 2.47 6.47 -7.28
N MET A 139 2.95 6.01 -6.12
CA MET A 139 2.18 6.11 -4.89
C MET A 139 1.99 7.55 -4.44
N ILE A 140 2.99 8.43 -4.62
CA ILE A 140 2.88 9.85 -4.33
C ILE A 140 1.74 10.51 -5.13
N GLU A 141 1.51 10.10 -6.38
CA GLU A 141 0.37 10.58 -7.17
C GLU A 141 -0.98 10.27 -6.47
N ILE A 142 -1.11 9.09 -5.88
CA ILE A 142 -2.32 8.71 -5.13
C ILE A 142 -2.43 9.47 -3.82
N PHE A 143 -1.33 9.64 -3.07
CA PHE A 143 -1.33 10.37 -1.81
C PHE A 143 -1.65 11.86 -1.97
N CYS A 144 -1.15 12.48 -3.03
CA CYS A 144 -1.22 13.93 -3.21
C CYS A 144 -2.35 14.38 -4.14
N HIS A 145 -2.80 13.52 -5.05
CA HIS A 145 -3.77 13.88 -6.07
C HIS A 145 -4.99 12.94 -6.05
N LYS A 146 -6.20 13.50 -6.09
CA LYS A 146 -7.46 12.73 -6.08
C LYS A 146 -7.84 12.15 -7.46
N ASN A 147 -6.92 12.17 -8.42
CA ASN A 147 -7.18 11.67 -9.78
C ASN A 147 -7.10 10.14 -9.89
N TYR A 148 -6.40 9.52 -8.94
CA TYR A 148 -6.16 8.09 -8.91
C TYR A 148 -6.52 7.51 -7.55
N SER A 149 -6.99 6.28 -7.52
CA SER A 149 -7.32 5.54 -6.30
C SER A 149 -6.67 4.17 -6.22
N GLU A 150 -6.00 3.75 -7.31
CA GLU A 150 -5.36 2.44 -7.38
C GLU A 150 -4.05 2.51 -8.15
N LEU A 151 -3.02 1.87 -7.62
CA LEU A 151 -1.80 1.51 -8.33
C LEU A 151 -1.78 -0.01 -8.50
N PHE A 152 -2.20 -0.48 -9.66
CA PHE A 152 -2.15 -1.90 -10.00
C PHE A 152 -0.79 -2.25 -10.63
N LEU A 153 -0.13 -3.31 -10.14
CA LEU A 153 1.08 -3.84 -10.76
C LEU A 153 0.72 -5.04 -11.63
N ASP A 154 0.57 -4.80 -12.93
CA ASP A 154 0.25 -5.83 -13.90
C ASP A 154 1.45 -6.75 -14.17
N GLY A 155 1.33 -8.01 -13.78
CA GLY A 155 2.34 -9.06 -14.00
C GLY A 155 2.06 -9.97 -15.20
N SER A 156 1.04 -9.70 -16.00
CA SER A 156 0.60 -10.56 -17.11
C SER A 156 1.67 -10.81 -18.19
N HIS A 157 2.70 -9.95 -18.26
CA HIS A 157 3.78 -10.01 -19.25
C HIS A 157 5.17 -10.30 -18.67
N GLY A 158 5.24 -10.90 -17.48
CA GLY A 158 6.50 -11.31 -16.81
C GLY A 158 7.12 -10.24 -15.91
N ASN A 159 7.21 -9.00 -16.35
CA ASN A 159 7.61 -7.88 -15.50
C ASN A 159 6.36 -7.12 -15.03
N ARG A 160 6.29 -6.81 -13.73
CA ARG A 160 5.18 -6.02 -13.20
C ARG A 160 5.24 -4.58 -13.72
N VAL A 161 4.21 -4.17 -14.46
CA VAL A 161 4.08 -2.82 -15.00
C VAL A 161 3.14 -2.02 -14.10
N PRO A 162 3.56 -0.85 -13.58
CA PRO A 162 2.72 -0.01 -12.75
C PRO A 162 1.66 0.73 -13.59
N ILE A 163 0.39 0.60 -13.19
CA ILE A 163 -0.76 1.22 -13.84
C ILE A 163 -1.54 2.02 -12.81
N LEU A 164 -1.65 3.33 -12.99
CA LEU A 164 -2.52 4.19 -12.17
C LEU A 164 -3.95 4.17 -12.70
N LYS A 165 -4.94 4.04 -11.82
CA LYS A 165 -6.37 4.01 -12.11
C LYS A 165 -7.20 4.90 -11.20
#